data_7f9fd4e3f25c1e9cc64cb3030337c982
#
_entry.id   7f9fd4e3f25c1e9cc64cb3030337c982
#
_cell.length_a   1.000
_cell.length_b   1.000
_cell.length_c   1.000
_cell.angle_alpha   90.00
_cell.angle_beta   90.00
_cell.angle_gamma   90.00
#
_symmetry.space_group_name_H-M   'P 1'
#
loop_
_entity.id
_entity.type
_entity.pdbx_description
1 polymer ?
#
loop_
_entity_poly.entity_id
_entity_poly.type
_entity_poly.pdbx_seq_one_letter_code
_entity_poly.pdbx_strand_id
1 'polypeptide(L)'
;LIKPINKDVGILRKKSTTASKKDLQTASDLIDTLKAHQNACVGMAANMIGINKRIIACFFGPFPVLMINPEITKKFGPYTAEEGCLSLEGKRVAKRFKHIEVTYLDKNFAKQRQKLDDFNAQIVQHEIDHCNGILI
;
A
#
# COMPACT_ATOMS: atom_id res chain seq x y z
N LEU A 1 -5.27 -10.82 -12.42
CA LEU A 1 -4.28 -11.90 -12.47
C LEU A 1 -3.34 -11.85 -11.27
N ILE A 2 -2.99 -13.00 -10.74
CA ILE A 2 -1.98 -13.10 -9.68
C ILE A 2 -0.60 -12.88 -10.32
N LYS A 3 0.16 -11.92 -9.78
CA LYS A 3 1.50 -11.58 -10.27
C LYS A 3 2.58 -12.05 -9.28
N PRO A 4 3.78 -12.39 -9.76
CA PRO A 4 4.87 -12.71 -8.85
C PRO A 4 5.30 -11.50 -8.04
N ILE A 5 5.75 -11.74 -6.81
CA ILE A 5 6.25 -10.68 -5.94
C ILE A 5 7.59 -10.18 -6.48
N ASN A 6 7.65 -8.88 -6.76
CA ASN A 6 8.86 -8.21 -7.19
C ASN A 6 9.80 -7.99 -6.00
N LYS A 7 11.07 -8.39 -6.16
CA LYS A 7 12.12 -8.20 -5.15
C LYS A 7 13.27 -7.32 -5.67
N ASP A 8 13.08 -6.71 -6.82
CA ASP A 8 14.09 -5.82 -7.41
C ASP A 8 14.12 -4.50 -6.65
N VAL A 9 15.19 -4.27 -5.90
CA VAL A 9 15.38 -3.07 -5.08
C VAL A 9 15.39 -1.80 -5.94
N GLY A 10 15.87 -1.87 -7.17
CA GLY A 10 15.85 -0.73 -8.09
C GLY A 10 14.44 -0.25 -8.40
N ILE A 11 13.50 -1.19 -8.58
CA ILE A 11 12.08 -0.86 -8.78
C ILE A 11 11.46 -0.36 -7.47
N LEU A 12 11.75 -1.02 -6.35
CA LEU A 12 11.18 -0.67 -5.05
C LEU A 12 11.63 0.70 -4.54
N ARG A 13 12.83 1.15 -4.90
CA ARG A 13 13.35 2.47 -4.56
C ARG A 13 12.80 3.59 -5.42
N LYS A 14 12.20 3.26 -6.54
CA LYS A 14 11.69 4.25 -7.47
C LYS A 14 10.39 4.84 -6.92
N LYS A 15 10.30 6.17 -6.91
CA LYS A 15 9.08 6.86 -6.52
C LYS A 15 8.00 6.58 -7.56
N SER A 16 6.85 6.06 -7.11
CA SER A 16 5.74 5.75 -7.99
C SER A 16 5.04 7.02 -8.48
N THR A 17 4.58 6.98 -9.73
CA THR A 17 3.86 8.09 -10.33
C THR A 17 2.35 7.94 -10.18
N THR A 18 1.62 9.02 -10.42
CA THR A 18 0.17 9.04 -10.35
C THR A 18 -0.43 8.01 -11.30
N ALA A 19 -1.40 7.24 -10.82
CA ALA A 19 -2.14 6.28 -11.62
C ALA A 19 -3.31 6.95 -12.33
N SER A 20 -3.69 6.40 -13.49
CA SER A 20 -4.83 6.83 -14.28
C SER A 20 -5.78 5.64 -14.52
N LYS A 21 -6.88 5.87 -15.22
CA LYS A 21 -7.82 4.80 -15.59
C LYS A 21 -7.16 3.68 -16.41
N LYS A 22 -6.06 3.98 -17.10
CA LYS A 22 -5.26 2.98 -17.83
C LYS A 22 -4.64 1.96 -16.91
N ASP A 23 -4.50 2.26 -15.62
CA ASP A 23 -3.87 1.40 -14.63
C ASP A 23 -4.87 0.53 -13.86
N LEU A 24 -6.15 0.49 -14.27
CA LEU A 24 -7.17 -0.32 -13.58
C LEU A 24 -6.89 -1.82 -13.65
N GLN A 25 -6.25 -2.30 -14.71
CA GLN A 25 -5.82 -3.70 -14.77
C GLN A 25 -4.76 -4.00 -13.71
N THR A 26 -3.81 -3.09 -13.53
CA THR A 26 -2.81 -3.21 -12.45
C THR A 26 -3.47 -3.24 -11.08
N ALA A 27 -4.49 -2.41 -10.86
CA ALA A 27 -5.25 -2.40 -9.61
C ALA A 27 -5.94 -3.75 -9.36
N SER A 28 -6.56 -4.32 -10.38
CA SER A 28 -7.20 -5.64 -10.31
C SER A 28 -6.16 -6.74 -10.02
N ASP A 29 -5.02 -6.72 -10.71
CA ASP A 29 -3.93 -7.68 -10.50
C ASP A 29 -3.36 -7.57 -9.08
N LEU A 30 -3.27 -6.36 -8.55
CA LEU A 30 -2.78 -6.12 -7.19
C LEU A 30 -3.72 -6.74 -6.15
N ILE A 31 -5.03 -6.56 -6.30
CA ILE A 31 -6.03 -7.18 -5.42
C ILE A 31 -5.94 -8.69 -5.50
N ASP A 32 -5.85 -9.27 -6.69
CA ASP A 32 -5.74 -10.71 -6.87
C ASP A 32 -4.48 -11.27 -6.20
N THR A 33 -3.35 -10.56 -6.35
CA THR A 33 -2.08 -10.97 -5.75
C THR A 33 -2.12 -10.86 -4.23
N LEU A 34 -2.73 -9.79 -3.70
CA LEU A 34 -2.91 -9.63 -2.25
C LEU A 34 -3.75 -10.77 -1.67
N LYS A 35 -4.86 -11.11 -2.31
CA LYS A 35 -5.71 -12.22 -1.88
C LYS A 35 -4.98 -13.56 -1.89
N ALA A 36 -4.12 -13.79 -2.88
CA ALA A 36 -3.31 -15.00 -2.97
C ALA A 36 -2.28 -15.11 -1.83
N HIS A 37 -1.87 -13.99 -1.23
CA HIS A 37 -0.92 -13.93 -0.12
C HIS A 37 -1.58 -13.56 1.21
N GLN A 38 -2.88 -13.76 1.33
CA GLN A 38 -3.67 -13.36 2.50
C GLN A 38 -3.13 -13.89 3.83
N ASN A 39 -2.53 -15.08 3.84
CA ASN A 39 -1.96 -15.69 5.04
C ASN A 39 -0.60 -15.10 5.43
N ALA A 40 0.04 -14.34 4.55
CA ALA A 40 1.40 -13.85 4.73
C ALA A 40 1.49 -12.33 4.79
N CYS A 41 0.51 -11.60 4.28
CA CYS A 41 0.54 -10.14 4.30
C CYS A 41 -0.86 -9.53 4.33
N VAL A 42 -0.92 -8.29 4.82
CA VAL A 42 -2.17 -7.54 5.00
C VAL A 42 -2.26 -6.31 4.09
N GLY A 43 -1.22 -6.03 3.34
CA GLY A 43 -1.18 -4.91 2.41
C GLY A 43 -0.12 -5.10 1.33
N MET A 44 -0.29 -4.39 0.22
CA MET A 44 0.60 -4.48 -0.93
C MET A 44 0.51 -3.20 -1.75
N ALA A 45 1.66 -2.74 -2.27
CA ALA A 45 1.71 -1.63 -3.22
C ALA A 45 2.06 -2.16 -4.61
N ALA A 46 1.69 -1.40 -5.65
CA ALA A 46 1.87 -1.85 -7.03
C ALA A 46 3.34 -2.12 -7.40
N ASN A 47 4.31 -1.43 -6.79
CA ASN A 47 5.72 -1.74 -7.05
C ASN A 47 6.13 -3.13 -6.56
N MET A 48 5.37 -3.74 -5.64
CA MET A 48 5.59 -5.12 -5.22
C MET A 48 5.19 -6.14 -6.28
N ILE A 49 4.49 -5.73 -7.33
CA ILE A 49 4.26 -6.52 -8.53
C ILE A 49 4.94 -5.92 -9.77
N GLY A 50 5.92 -5.04 -9.54
CA GLY A 50 6.77 -4.51 -10.58
C GLY A 50 6.27 -3.26 -11.29
N ILE A 51 5.21 -2.62 -10.82
CA ILE A 51 4.59 -1.46 -11.47
C ILE A 51 4.72 -0.23 -10.58
N ASN A 52 5.42 0.80 -11.06
CA ASN A 52 5.66 2.04 -10.31
C ASN A 52 4.51 3.04 -10.48
N LYS A 53 3.33 2.66 -10.02
CA LYS A 53 2.14 3.50 -9.97
C LYS A 53 1.60 3.57 -8.54
N ARG A 54 1.02 4.71 -8.17
CA ARG A 54 0.50 4.93 -6.82
C ARG A 54 -0.82 4.21 -6.61
N ILE A 55 -0.73 2.90 -6.41
CA ILE A 55 -1.89 2.03 -6.13
C ILE A 55 -1.50 1.13 -4.98
N ILE A 56 -2.36 1.06 -3.96
CA ILE A 56 -2.19 0.15 -2.84
C ILE A 56 -3.46 -0.67 -2.62
N ALA A 57 -3.30 -1.82 -2.00
CA ALA A 57 -4.40 -2.68 -1.58
C ALA A 57 -4.13 -3.15 -0.16
N CYS A 58 -5.13 -3.10 0.68
CA CYS A 58 -5.02 -3.43 2.11
C CYS A 58 -6.20 -4.29 2.54
N PHE A 59 -5.96 -5.21 3.48
CA PHE A 59 -7.04 -5.87 4.20
C PHE A 59 -7.37 -5.09 5.48
N PHE A 60 -8.61 -4.62 5.58
CA PHE A 60 -9.16 -4.11 6.84
C PHE A 60 -10.02 -5.22 7.44
N GLY A 61 -9.42 -5.99 8.36
CA GLY A 61 -10.01 -7.26 8.76
C GLY A 61 -10.07 -8.21 7.55
N PRO A 62 -11.21 -8.82 7.23
CA PRO A 62 -11.35 -9.71 6.06
C PRO A 62 -11.61 -8.96 4.74
N PHE A 63 -11.75 -7.63 4.76
CA PHE A 63 -12.18 -6.86 3.60
C PHE A 63 -11.01 -6.26 2.85
N PRO A 64 -10.79 -6.62 1.56
CA PRO A 64 -9.80 -5.96 0.73
C PRO A 64 -10.27 -4.56 0.32
N VAL A 65 -9.40 -3.58 0.48
CA VAL A 65 -9.67 -2.18 0.10
C VAL A 65 -8.62 -1.73 -0.88
N LEU A 66 -9.07 -1.21 -2.03
CA LEU A 66 -8.21 -0.64 -3.05
C LEU A 66 -8.14 0.86 -2.88
N MET A 67 -6.93 1.41 -2.92
CA MET A 67 -6.71 2.86 -2.89
C MET A 67 -5.82 3.27 -4.05
N ILE A 68 -6.36 4.08 -4.95
CA ILE A 68 -5.64 4.64 -6.09
C ILE A 68 -5.25 6.07 -5.74
N ASN A 69 -3.99 6.42 -5.95
CA ASN A 69 -3.43 7.74 -5.62
C ASN A 69 -3.70 8.13 -4.16
N PRO A 70 -3.39 7.26 -3.19
CA PRO A 70 -3.65 7.57 -1.79
C PRO A 70 -2.76 8.72 -1.30
N GLU A 71 -3.32 9.58 -0.46
CA GLU A 71 -2.62 10.70 0.14
C GLU A 71 -3.05 10.86 1.60
N ILE A 72 -2.07 10.93 2.51
CA ILE A 72 -2.33 11.20 3.92
C ILE A 72 -2.44 12.70 4.10
N THR A 73 -3.63 13.15 4.52
CA THR A 73 -3.94 14.57 4.71
C THR A 73 -3.78 15.03 6.15
N LYS A 74 -3.94 14.12 7.13
CA LYS A 74 -3.75 14.40 8.55
C LYS A 74 -3.12 13.19 9.22
N LYS A 75 -2.27 13.42 10.21
CA LYS A 75 -1.65 12.37 11.01
C LYS A 75 -1.28 12.88 12.39
N PHE A 76 -1.51 12.06 13.42
CA PHE A 76 -1.16 12.37 14.79
C PHE A 76 -1.02 11.09 15.63
N GLY A 77 -0.42 11.23 16.83
CA GLY A 77 -0.12 10.11 17.70
C GLY A 77 1.09 9.29 17.23
N PRO A 78 2.30 9.90 17.19
CA PRO A 78 3.48 9.19 16.65
C PRO A 78 3.90 8.03 17.56
N TYR A 79 4.38 6.94 16.93
CA TYR A 79 4.99 5.79 17.59
C TYR A 79 5.95 5.11 16.63
N THR A 80 6.75 4.16 17.14
CA THR A 80 7.61 3.34 16.28
C THR A 80 7.07 1.92 16.20
N ALA A 81 7.21 1.30 15.05
CA ALA A 81 6.80 -0.08 14.81
C ALA A 81 7.90 -0.83 14.08
N GLU A 82 7.99 -2.13 14.33
CA GLU A 82 8.85 -3.03 13.58
C GLU A 82 8.01 -3.73 12.53
N GLU A 83 8.39 -3.61 11.25
CA GLU A 83 7.58 -4.05 10.13
C GLU A 83 8.38 -4.89 9.14
N GLY A 84 7.71 -5.87 8.52
CA GLY A 84 8.25 -6.68 7.45
C GLY A 84 7.45 -6.52 6.15
N CYS A 85 8.04 -6.99 5.05
CA CYS A 85 7.43 -6.91 3.72
C CYS A 85 7.79 -8.16 2.92
N LEU A 86 6.88 -8.65 2.06
CA LEU A 86 7.14 -9.81 1.20
C LEU A 86 8.27 -9.57 0.19
N SER A 87 8.46 -8.31 -0.23
CA SER A 87 9.50 -7.95 -1.21
C SER A 87 10.89 -7.81 -0.61
N LEU A 88 11.02 -7.69 0.71
CA LEU A 88 12.27 -7.42 1.40
C LEU A 88 12.46 -8.38 2.55
N GLU A 89 13.70 -8.86 2.74
CA GLU A 89 14.05 -9.73 3.86
C GLU A 89 14.18 -8.94 5.16
N GLY A 90 13.87 -9.61 6.29
CA GLY A 90 14.01 -9.06 7.63
C GLY A 90 12.93 -8.05 7.97
N LYS A 91 13.16 -7.36 9.08
CA LYS A 91 12.26 -6.34 9.59
C LYS A 91 12.97 -5.02 9.74
N ARG A 92 12.20 -3.93 9.68
CA ARG A 92 12.72 -2.56 9.80
C ARG A 92 11.87 -1.77 10.77
N VAL A 93 12.51 -0.87 11.49
CA VAL A 93 11.80 0.07 12.37
C VAL A 93 11.27 1.22 11.52
N ALA A 94 10.01 1.54 11.69
CA ALA A 94 9.36 2.63 10.99
C ALA A 94 8.65 3.56 11.97
N LYS A 95 8.68 4.85 11.68
CA LYS A 95 7.88 5.83 12.41
C LYS A 95 6.46 5.81 11.83
N ARG A 96 5.48 5.64 12.71
CA ARG A 96 4.06 5.57 12.33
C ARG A 96 3.23 6.52 13.17
N PHE A 97 2.00 6.75 12.73
CA PHE A 97 1.02 7.55 13.45
C PHE A 97 -0.21 6.69 13.73
N LYS A 98 -0.72 6.79 14.96
CA LYS A 98 -1.88 5.99 15.39
C LYS A 98 -3.15 6.37 14.65
N HIS A 99 -3.23 7.63 14.22
CA HIS A 99 -4.43 8.19 13.59
C HIS A 99 -4.03 8.92 12.31
N ILE A 100 -4.71 8.59 11.22
CA ILE A 100 -4.53 9.28 9.93
C ILE A 100 -5.86 9.58 9.29
N GLU A 101 -5.87 10.58 8.42
CA GLU A 101 -6.91 10.78 7.43
C GLU A 101 -6.29 10.59 6.06
N VAL A 102 -6.90 9.77 5.23
CA VAL A 102 -6.41 9.46 3.89
C VAL A 102 -7.48 9.77 2.86
N THR A 103 -7.06 10.37 1.73
CA THR A 103 -7.91 10.55 0.56
C THR A 103 -7.37 9.68 -0.57
N TYR A 104 -8.25 9.15 -1.39
CA TYR A 104 -7.87 8.26 -2.49
C TYR A 104 -9.01 8.15 -3.51
N LEU A 105 -8.73 7.50 -4.62
CA LEU A 105 -9.73 7.12 -5.61
C LEU A 105 -10.02 5.63 -5.46
N ASP A 106 -11.29 5.25 -5.55
CA ASP A 106 -11.70 3.84 -5.56
C ASP A 106 -11.61 3.25 -6.98
N LYS A 107 -12.07 2.00 -7.16
CA LYS A 107 -12.04 1.32 -8.46
C LYS A 107 -12.84 2.02 -9.55
N ASN A 108 -13.76 2.89 -9.19
CA ASN A 108 -14.57 3.69 -10.12
C ASN A 108 -14.00 5.11 -10.31
N PHE A 109 -12.81 5.38 -9.77
CA PHE A 109 -12.19 6.71 -9.73
C PHE A 109 -13.01 7.75 -9.00
N ALA A 110 -13.90 7.31 -8.12
CA ALA A 110 -14.64 8.20 -7.22
C ALA A 110 -13.77 8.56 -6.01
N LYS A 111 -13.80 9.83 -5.64
CA LYS A 111 -13.02 10.33 -4.50
C LYS A 111 -13.57 9.79 -3.19
N GLN A 112 -12.67 9.29 -2.36
CA GLN A 112 -12.99 8.78 -1.03
C GLN A 112 -12.11 9.46 0.01
N ARG A 113 -12.62 9.54 1.24
CA ARG A 113 -11.88 10.03 2.40
C ARG A 113 -12.20 9.12 3.57
N GLN A 114 -11.17 8.68 4.29
CA GLN A 114 -11.34 7.83 5.46
C GLN A 114 -10.44 8.29 6.60
N LYS A 115 -10.98 8.22 7.81
CA LYS A 115 -10.19 8.28 9.03
C LYS A 115 -9.87 6.86 9.45
N LEU A 116 -8.59 6.58 9.67
CA LEU A 116 -8.11 5.25 10.04
C LEU A 116 -7.31 5.35 11.33
N ASP A 117 -7.41 4.30 12.15
CA ASP A 117 -6.75 4.24 13.44
C ASP A 117 -5.94 2.94 13.57
N ASP A 118 -4.92 2.98 14.43
CA ASP A 118 -4.16 1.84 14.88
C ASP A 118 -3.63 0.98 13.72
N PHE A 119 -3.95 -0.31 13.68
CA PHE A 119 -3.38 -1.23 12.70
C PHE A 119 -3.77 -0.90 11.25
N ASN A 120 -5.02 -0.51 11.02
CA ASN A 120 -5.45 -0.12 9.67
C ASN A 120 -4.69 1.12 9.18
N ALA A 121 -4.47 2.09 10.07
CA ALA A 121 -3.64 3.26 9.75
C ALA A 121 -2.19 2.85 9.48
N GLN A 122 -1.65 1.92 10.26
CA GLN A 122 -0.29 1.42 10.07
C GLN A 122 -0.10 0.76 8.71
N ILE A 123 -1.03 -0.09 8.28
CA ILE A 123 -0.97 -0.77 6.99
C ILE A 123 -0.91 0.25 5.85
N VAL A 124 -1.80 1.23 5.85
CA VAL A 124 -1.86 2.24 4.79
C VAL A 124 -0.58 3.07 4.75
N GLN A 125 -0.03 3.46 5.89
CA GLN A 125 1.22 4.22 5.96
C GLN A 125 2.40 3.41 5.38
N HIS A 126 2.48 2.12 5.69
CA HIS A 126 3.50 1.22 5.17
C HIS A 126 3.42 1.16 3.64
N GLU A 127 2.23 0.96 3.09
CA GLU A 127 2.06 0.84 1.64
C GLU A 127 2.28 2.17 0.91
N ILE A 128 1.93 3.30 1.51
CA ILE A 128 2.23 4.62 0.93
C ILE A 128 3.74 4.87 0.93
N ASP A 129 4.47 4.40 1.95
CA ASP A 129 5.94 4.47 1.93
C ASP A 129 6.50 3.74 0.71
N HIS A 130 5.97 2.57 0.35
CA HIS A 130 6.37 1.88 -0.87
C HIS A 130 6.11 2.73 -2.11
N CYS A 131 4.98 3.43 -2.18
CA CYS A 131 4.69 4.36 -3.28
C CYS A 131 5.72 5.49 -3.37
N ASN A 132 6.31 5.87 -2.24
CA ASN A 132 7.32 6.92 -2.19
C ASN A 132 8.75 6.39 -2.40
N GLY A 133 8.90 5.11 -2.70
CA GLY A 133 10.20 4.49 -2.92
C GLY A 133 10.98 4.22 -1.64
N ILE A 134 10.31 4.21 -0.49
CA ILE A 134 10.93 3.93 0.81
C ILE A 134 10.97 2.41 1.03
N LEU A 135 12.16 1.88 1.33
CA LEU A 135 12.35 0.46 1.63
C LEU A 135 11.98 0.18 3.09
N ILE A 136 10.79 -0.37 3.26
CA ILE A 136 10.28 -0.66 4.60
C ILE A 136 9.71 -2.07 4.69
#